data_a36844f8e9fbf35788b3443d96578235
#
_entry.id   a36844f8e9fbf35788b3443d96578235
#
_cell.length_a   1.000
_cell.length_b   1.000
_cell.length_c   1.000
_cell.angle_alpha   90.00
_cell.angle_beta   90.00
_cell.angle_gamma   90.00
#
_symmetry.space_group_name_H-M   'P 1'
#
loop_
_entity.id
_entity.type
_entity.pdbx_description
1 polymer ?
#
loop_
_entity_poly.entity_id
_entity_poly.type
_entity_poly.pdbx_seq_one_letter_code
_entity_poly.pdbx_strand_id
1 'polypeptide(L)'
;MRPATVRPRRRGVAGSVSAPVLASAPVLALAPVLALALAALLALAACDARGSEASAGPTTAVAAFRPCPASGPAPSTAATGGKSVADLTLPCFVGGTSVALRGLGQPAVINLWASWCEPCRAELPEFQRLADRANGKVAVLGVVTGDSRSAASSLAADLAITFPTMFDASSQLQHSVAPVLPVTLFVDANGVVRHIDLSGALALSTLEDLVHQHLGVVVP
;
A
#
# COMPACT_ATOMS: atom_id res chain seq x y z
N MET A 1 1.87 2.02 -55.54
CA MET A 1 2.92 1.12 -55.05
C MET A 1 2.32 0.28 -53.91
N ARG A 2 2.19 -1.02 -54.08
CA ARG A 2 1.64 -1.96 -53.11
C ARG A 2 2.80 -2.67 -52.39
N PRO A 3 2.77 -2.87 -51.05
CA PRO A 3 3.76 -3.69 -50.39
C PRO A 3 3.39 -5.19 -50.47
N ALA A 4 4.43 -6.02 -50.62
CA ALA A 4 4.37 -7.45 -50.79
C ALA A 4 4.14 -8.21 -49.48
N THR A 5 3.25 -9.21 -49.55
CA THR A 5 2.99 -10.18 -48.50
C THR A 5 4.01 -11.31 -48.50
N VAL A 6 4.69 -11.55 -47.38
CA VAL A 6 5.57 -12.69 -47.15
C VAL A 6 4.82 -13.78 -46.39
N ARG A 7 4.69 -14.99 -46.96
CA ARG A 7 4.15 -16.19 -46.31
C ARG A 7 5.27 -16.97 -45.59
N PRO A 8 5.06 -17.50 -44.37
CA PRO A 8 5.99 -18.44 -43.77
C PRO A 8 5.71 -19.89 -44.22
N ARG A 9 6.79 -20.60 -44.56
CA ARG A 9 6.82 -22.02 -44.88
C ARG A 9 6.61 -22.89 -43.64
N ARG A 10 5.66 -23.82 -43.71
CA ARG A 10 5.53 -24.97 -42.79
C ARG A 10 6.57 -26.03 -43.13
N ARG A 11 7.39 -26.46 -42.18
CA ARG A 11 8.15 -27.72 -42.23
C ARG A 11 7.50 -28.73 -41.29
N GLY A 12 7.01 -29.83 -41.84
CA GLY A 12 6.57 -30.98 -41.10
C GLY A 12 7.77 -31.84 -40.66
N VAL A 13 7.70 -32.36 -39.47
CA VAL A 13 8.62 -33.38 -38.95
C VAL A 13 7.78 -34.59 -38.57
N ALA A 14 8.05 -35.69 -39.27
CA ALA A 14 7.46 -36.99 -38.99
C ALA A 14 8.13 -37.63 -37.77
N GLY A 15 7.36 -37.96 -36.77
CA GLY A 15 7.82 -38.71 -35.60
C GLY A 15 7.51 -40.19 -35.74
N SER A 16 8.55 -40.99 -35.67
CA SER A 16 8.56 -42.45 -35.71
C SER A 16 8.03 -43.02 -34.37
N VAL A 17 7.08 -43.96 -34.48
CA VAL A 17 6.53 -44.68 -33.32
C VAL A 17 7.29 -46.01 -33.20
N SER A 18 7.98 -46.20 -32.07
CA SER A 18 8.60 -47.49 -31.70
C SER A 18 7.79 -48.14 -30.59
N ALA A 19 7.36 -49.37 -30.82
CA ALA A 19 6.62 -50.21 -29.87
C ALA A 19 7.56 -50.86 -28.83
N PRO A 20 7.11 -51.06 -27.58
CA PRO A 20 7.90 -51.75 -26.57
C PRO A 20 7.73 -53.27 -26.60
N VAL A 21 8.84 -53.96 -26.49
CA VAL A 21 8.96 -55.41 -26.34
C VAL A 21 8.55 -55.83 -24.90
N LEU A 22 7.60 -56.74 -24.79
CA LEU A 22 7.22 -57.40 -23.56
C LEU A 22 8.30 -58.40 -23.13
N ALA A 23 8.98 -58.13 -22.03
CA ALA A 23 9.88 -59.08 -21.35
C ALA A 23 9.18 -59.68 -20.11
N SER A 24 8.96 -60.96 -20.14
CA SER A 24 8.41 -61.74 -19.02
C SER A 24 9.49 -61.96 -17.96
N ALA A 25 9.24 -61.53 -16.70
CA ALA A 25 10.10 -61.81 -15.56
C ALA A 25 9.46 -62.83 -14.59
N PRO A 26 10.23 -63.71 -13.94
CA PRO A 26 9.72 -64.84 -13.15
C PRO A 26 9.24 -64.43 -11.78
N VAL A 27 8.13 -65.00 -11.38
CA VAL A 27 7.50 -64.90 -10.06
C VAL A 27 8.21 -65.84 -9.09
N LEU A 28 9.28 -65.38 -8.44
CA LEU A 28 9.82 -66.10 -7.26
C LEU A 28 10.77 -65.17 -6.46
N ALA A 29 10.21 -64.35 -5.58
CA ALA A 29 10.88 -63.79 -4.37
C ALA A 29 9.99 -62.79 -3.63
N LEU A 30 8.77 -63.17 -3.22
CA LEU A 30 7.85 -62.22 -2.51
C LEU A 30 7.84 -62.39 -0.98
N ALA A 31 8.62 -63.32 -0.41
CA ALA A 31 8.57 -63.59 1.01
C ALA A 31 9.37 -62.63 1.93
N PRO A 32 10.51 -62.05 1.59
CA PRO A 32 11.22 -61.14 2.51
C PRO A 32 10.75 -59.67 2.44
N VAL A 33 10.02 -59.25 1.41
CA VAL A 33 9.62 -57.81 1.23
C VAL A 33 8.45 -57.47 2.13
N LEU A 34 7.57 -58.43 2.46
CA LEU A 34 6.39 -58.16 3.30
C LEU A 34 6.77 -57.88 4.78
N ALA A 35 7.83 -58.48 5.29
CA ALA A 35 8.28 -58.27 6.69
C ALA A 35 8.94 -56.91 6.88
N LEU A 36 9.66 -56.38 5.87
CA LEU A 36 10.27 -55.04 5.90
C LEU A 36 9.24 -53.92 5.73
N ALA A 37 8.18 -54.16 4.96
CA ALA A 37 7.11 -53.19 4.78
C ALA A 37 6.28 -52.95 6.03
N LEU A 38 6.05 -54.01 6.84
CA LEU A 38 5.29 -53.90 8.10
C LEU A 38 6.08 -53.16 9.18
N ALA A 39 7.41 -53.30 9.24
CA ALA A 39 8.29 -52.55 10.13
C ALA A 39 8.41 -51.05 9.77
N ALA A 40 8.34 -50.73 8.51
CA ALA A 40 8.36 -49.34 8.04
C ALA A 40 7.05 -48.58 8.33
N LEU A 41 5.89 -49.30 8.28
CA LEU A 41 4.59 -48.67 8.60
C LEU A 41 4.43 -48.38 10.09
N LEU A 42 5.04 -49.17 10.99
CA LEU A 42 5.03 -48.92 12.45
C LEU A 42 5.98 -47.76 12.86
N ALA A 43 7.02 -47.50 12.09
CA ALA A 43 7.93 -46.36 12.35
C ALA A 43 7.35 -45.00 11.90
N LEU A 44 6.41 -44.97 10.94
CA LEU A 44 5.74 -43.75 10.51
C LEU A 44 4.62 -43.27 11.44
N ALA A 45 4.11 -44.15 12.31
CA ALA A 45 3.06 -43.77 13.26
C ALA A 45 3.59 -43.07 14.52
N ALA A 46 4.90 -42.98 14.73
CA ALA A 46 5.52 -42.39 15.92
C ALA A 46 5.98 -40.92 15.70
N CYS A 47 5.78 -40.32 14.53
CA CYS A 47 6.20 -38.94 14.23
C CYS A 47 5.07 -37.89 14.33
N ASP A 48 3.83 -38.31 14.64
CA ASP A 48 2.70 -37.36 14.70
C ASP A 48 2.45 -36.73 16.09
N ALA A 49 3.37 -36.95 17.06
CA ALA A 49 3.24 -36.37 18.41
C ALA A 49 4.29 -35.27 18.70
N ARG A 50 4.91 -34.69 17.69
CA ARG A 50 5.68 -33.44 17.86
C ARG A 50 4.85 -32.27 17.29
N GLY A 51 4.28 -31.54 18.27
CA GLY A 51 3.88 -30.15 18.24
C GLY A 51 3.60 -29.60 16.86
N SER A 52 2.34 -29.33 16.57
CA SER A 52 1.94 -28.34 15.57
C SER A 52 2.61 -27.03 15.97
N GLU A 53 3.88 -26.83 15.61
CA GLU A 53 4.42 -25.50 15.45
C GLU A 53 3.59 -24.90 14.30
N ALA A 54 2.60 -24.10 14.73
CA ALA A 54 1.88 -23.24 13.84
C ALA A 54 2.97 -22.49 13.04
N SER A 55 3.17 -22.91 11.80
CA SER A 55 3.90 -22.15 10.81
C SER A 55 3.19 -20.79 10.78
N ALA A 56 3.73 -19.82 11.52
CA ALA A 56 3.36 -18.44 11.37
C ALA A 56 3.66 -18.12 9.91
N GLY A 57 2.63 -18.21 9.06
CA GLY A 57 2.69 -17.65 7.73
C GLY A 57 3.18 -16.21 7.88
N PRO A 58 3.77 -15.60 6.84
CA PRO A 58 4.25 -14.25 6.93
C PRO A 58 3.08 -13.40 7.45
N THR A 59 3.19 -12.96 8.70
CA THR A 59 2.25 -12.00 9.28
C THR A 59 2.42 -10.77 8.41
N THR A 60 1.50 -10.57 7.48
CA THR A 60 1.46 -9.34 6.69
C THR A 60 1.38 -8.23 7.73
N ALA A 61 2.48 -7.50 7.92
CA ALA A 61 2.53 -6.41 8.86
C ALA A 61 1.42 -5.44 8.47
N VAL A 62 0.36 -5.39 9.29
CA VAL A 62 -0.74 -4.45 9.08
C VAL A 62 -0.21 -3.10 9.52
N ALA A 63 -0.23 -2.12 8.62
CA ALA A 63 0.15 -0.76 8.96
C ALA A 63 -0.64 -0.28 10.18
N ALA A 64 0.09 0.12 11.22
CA ALA A 64 -0.49 0.60 12.47
C ALA A 64 -0.82 2.10 12.39
N PHE A 65 -1.55 2.54 11.35
CA PHE A 65 -2.00 3.92 11.27
C PHE A 65 -2.80 4.30 12.51
N ARG A 66 -2.55 5.49 13.03
CA ARG A 66 -3.38 6.08 14.08
C ARG A 66 -4.78 6.36 13.53
N PRO A 67 -5.83 6.30 14.37
CA PRO A 67 -7.17 6.74 13.97
C PRO A 67 -7.14 8.17 13.44
N CYS A 68 -7.97 8.45 12.44
CA CYS A 68 -8.10 9.80 11.91
C CYS A 68 -8.74 10.72 12.95
N PRO A 69 -8.41 12.03 12.93
CA PRO A 69 -9.07 12.99 13.79
C PRO A 69 -10.57 13.07 13.47
N ALA A 70 -11.37 13.33 14.47
CA ALA A 70 -12.77 13.67 14.24
C ALA A 70 -12.83 14.97 13.43
N SER A 71 -13.66 15.01 12.39
CA SER A 71 -13.97 16.23 11.68
C SER A 71 -15.31 16.78 12.14
N GLY A 72 -15.34 18.08 12.38
CA GLY A 72 -16.59 18.82 12.61
C GLY A 72 -17.38 19.03 11.31
N PRO A 73 -18.56 19.66 11.38
CA PRO A 73 -19.25 20.12 10.19
C PRO A 73 -18.37 21.09 9.41
N ALA A 74 -18.37 20.97 8.08
CA ALA A 74 -17.63 21.90 7.24
C ALA A 74 -18.12 23.36 7.53
N PRO A 75 -17.19 24.34 7.61
CA PRO A 75 -17.59 25.73 7.78
C PRO A 75 -18.57 26.15 6.69
N SER A 76 -19.69 26.78 7.09
CA SER A 76 -20.75 27.21 6.15
C SER A 76 -20.36 28.40 5.28
N THR A 77 -19.24 29.06 5.56
CA THR A 77 -18.73 30.17 4.75
C THR A 77 -17.77 29.63 3.69
N ALA A 78 -18.12 29.86 2.42
CA ALA A 78 -17.15 29.72 1.35
C ALA A 78 -15.94 30.63 1.64
N ALA A 79 -14.78 30.04 1.84
CA ALA A 79 -13.58 30.78 2.16
C ALA A 79 -13.24 31.71 0.99
N THR A 80 -13.30 33.01 1.22
CA THR A 80 -12.84 34.03 0.28
C THR A 80 -11.32 33.97 0.21
N GLY A 81 -10.76 33.62 -0.95
CA GLY A 81 -9.36 33.84 -1.27
C GLY A 81 -8.40 32.64 -1.25
N GLY A 82 -8.88 31.40 -1.35
CA GLY A 82 -8.02 30.22 -1.51
C GLY A 82 -8.71 29.12 -2.33
N LYS A 83 -7.93 28.18 -2.91
CA LYS A 83 -8.52 26.97 -3.47
C LYS A 83 -9.14 26.15 -2.33
N SER A 84 -10.45 26.00 -2.37
CA SER A 84 -11.14 25.11 -1.46
C SER A 84 -10.70 23.67 -1.76
N VAL A 85 -10.26 22.91 -0.77
CA VAL A 85 -10.29 21.46 -0.87
C VAL A 85 -11.76 21.13 -1.07
N ALA A 86 -12.08 20.48 -2.17
CA ALA A 86 -13.45 20.11 -2.47
C ALA A 86 -14.13 19.54 -1.21
N ASP A 87 -15.44 19.66 -1.10
CA ASP A 87 -16.23 19.12 0.03
C ASP A 87 -16.15 17.59 0.11
N LEU A 88 -14.90 17.08 -0.03
CA LEU A 88 -14.62 15.67 -0.04
C LEU A 88 -14.55 15.16 1.40
N THR A 89 -15.28 14.09 1.59
CA THR A 89 -15.21 13.29 2.80
C THR A 89 -14.59 11.96 2.44
N LEU A 90 -13.44 11.66 3.01
CA LEU A 90 -12.69 10.44 2.73
C LEU A 90 -12.77 9.48 3.93
N PRO A 91 -12.97 8.18 3.67
CA PRO A 91 -12.92 7.20 4.75
C PRO A 91 -11.52 7.12 5.33
N CYS A 92 -11.44 7.03 6.64
CA CYS A 92 -10.19 6.72 7.32
C CYS A 92 -9.70 5.33 6.92
N PHE A 93 -8.39 5.15 6.80
CA PHE A 93 -7.81 3.87 6.46
C PHE A 93 -8.10 2.80 7.52
N VAL A 94 -8.16 3.20 8.80
CA VAL A 94 -8.51 2.35 9.94
C VAL A 94 -9.68 2.95 10.72
N GLY A 95 -10.48 2.09 11.39
CA GLY A 95 -11.53 2.55 12.33
C GLY A 95 -12.86 2.97 11.72
N GLY A 96 -13.04 2.94 10.39
CA GLY A 96 -14.36 3.12 9.73
C GLY A 96 -14.97 4.53 9.82
N THR A 97 -14.32 5.51 10.43
CA THR A 97 -14.74 6.92 10.43
C THR A 97 -14.39 7.59 9.11
N SER A 98 -15.16 8.60 8.74
CA SER A 98 -14.85 9.44 7.58
C SER A 98 -14.43 10.83 8.03
N VAL A 99 -13.49 11.44 7.29
CA VAL A 99 -12.94 12.75 7.56
C VAL A 99 -13.39 13.73 6.48
N ALA A 100 -14.12 14.75 6.88
CA ALA A 100 -14.39 15.91 6.02
C ALA A 100 -13.15 16.82 6.06
N LEU A 101 -12.47 16.99 4.93
CA LEU A 101 -11.20 17.73 4.89
C LEU A 101 -11.35 19.19 5.29
N ARG A 102 -12.51 19.80 5.02
CA ARG A 102 -12.86 21.15 5.50
C ARG A 102 -13.14 21.24 6.98
N GLY A 103 -13.49 20.13 7.62
CA GLY A 103 -13.93 20.08 9.00
C GLY A 103 -12.82 19.76 10.01
N LEU A 104 -11.54 19.85 9.62
CA LEU A 104 -10.43 19.49 10.50
C LEU A 104 -10.29 20.41 11.71
N GLY A 105 -10.73 21.70 11.60
CA GLY A 105 -10.73 22.67 12.70
C GLY A 105 -9.35 23.07 13.21
N GLN A 106 -8.29 22.61 12.54
CA GLN A 106 -6.88 22.93 12.84
C GLN A 106 -6.08 22.95 11.56
N PRO A 107 -4.92 23.66 11.54
CA PRO A 107 -4.02 23.58 10.39
C PRO A 107 -3.59 22.15 10.11
N ALA A 108 -3.46 21.78 8.83
CA ALA A 108 -3.11 20.44 8.43
C ALA A 108 -2.16 20.42 7.24
N VAL A 109 -1.25 19.46 7.23
CA VAL A 109 -0.46 19.03 6.07
C VAL A 109 -1.01 17.69 5.61
N ILE A 110 -1.46 17.63 4.35
CA ILE A 110 -2.08 16.45 3.78
C ILE A 110 -1.21 15.96 2.63
N ASN A 111 -0.63 14.77 2.79
CA ASN A 111 0.22 14.14 1.79
C ASN A 111 -0.55 13.07 1.02
N LEU A 112 -0.67 13.24 -0.30
CA LEU A 112 -1.24 12.26 -1.21
C LEU A 112 -0.13 11.36 -1.74
N TRP A 113 -0.29 10.06 -1.58
CA TRP A 113 0.74 9.08 -1.91
C TRP A 113 0.19 7.73 -2.38
N ALA A 114 1.06 6.93 -2.99
CA ALA A 114 0.79 5.54 -3.34
C ALA A 114 2.05 4.68 -3.13
N SER A 115 1.88 3.38 -2.90
CA SER A 115 3.01 2.46 -2.64
C SER A 115 3.93 2.27 -3.85
N TRP A 116 3.42 2.43 -5.05
CA TRP A 116 4.16 2.35 -6.31
C TRP A 116 4.88 3.65 -6.69
N CYS A 117 4.61 4.76 -5.99
CA CYS A 117 5.19 6.08 -6.25
C CYS A 117 6.56 6.17 -5.55
N GLU A 118 7.65 6.11 -6.31
CA GLU A 118 9.01 6.12 -5.76
C GLU A 118 9.34 7.40 -4.94
N PRO A 119 9.08 8.64 -5.45
CA PRO A 119 9.32 9.84 -4.65
C PRO A 119 8.44 9.91 -3.40
N CYS A 120 7.21 9.37 -3.42
CA CYS A 120 6.36 9.28 -2.23
C CYS A 120 7.03 8.41 -1.15
N ARG A 121 7.60 7.27 -1.54
CA ARG A 121 8.31 6.37 -0.62
C ARG A 121 9.50 7.05 0.05
N ALA A 122 10.19 7.92 -0.66
CA ALA A 122 11.33 8.67 -0.14
C ALA A 122 10.91 9.74 0.89
N GLU A 123 9.74 10.37 0.72
CA GLU A 123 9.29 11.46 1.61
C GLU A 123 8.47 10.98 2.82
N LEU A 124 7.79 9.83 2.76
CA LEU A 124 6.94 9.35 3.85
C LEU A 124 7.62 9.34 5.23
N PRO A 125 8.89 8.94 5.38
CA PRO A 125 9.59 9.04 6.67
C PRO A 125 9.73 10.49 7.18
N GLU A 126 9.84 11.47 6.28
CA GLU A 126 9.94 12.89 6.65
C GLU A 126 8.60 13.41 7.19
N PHE A 127 7.48 12.98 6.58
CA PHE A 127 6.13 13.25 7.09
C PHE A 127 5.90 12.59 8.45
N GLN A 128 6.43 11.38 8.68
CA GLN A 128 6.37 10.76 9.99
C GLN A 128 7.12 11.59 11.03
N ARG A 129 8.33 12.06 10.71
CA ARG A 129 9.10 12.95 11.61
C ARG A 129 8.38 14.26 11.88
N LEU A 130 7.76 14.86 10.84
CA LEU A 130 6.94 16.05 11.02
C LEU A 130 5.76 15.77 11.97
N ALA A 131 5.06 14.65 11.78
CA ALA A 131 3.94 14.24 12.63
C ALA A 131 4.35 14.08 14.10
N ASP A 132 5.52 13.51 14.33
CA ASP A 132 6.05 13.29 15.68
C ASP A 132 6.48 14.61 16.35
N ARG A 133 7.04 15.55 15.58
CA ARG A 133 7.48 16.86 16.07
C ARG A 133 6.33 17.86 16.23
N ALA A 134 5.29 17.75 15.41
CA ALA A 134 4.21 18.74 15.36
C ALA A 134 3.50 18.92 16.70
N ASN A 135 3.52 17.90 17.56
CA ASN A 135 2.95 17.93 18.92
C ASN A 135 1.52 18.52 18.96
N GLY A 136 0.69 18.17 17.98
CA GLY A 136 -0.69 18.64 17.84
C GLY A 136 -0.87 20.06 17.31
N LYS A 137 0.19 20.82 17.02
CA LYS A 137 0.09 22.20 16.49
C LYS A 137 -0.38 22.23 15.02
N VAL A 138 -0.04 21.20 14.27
CA VAL A 138 -0.51 20.95 12.90
C VAL A 138 -0.82 19.47 12.75
N ALA A 139 -1.93 19.13 12.13
CA ALA A 139 -2.26 17.76 11.81
C ALA A 139 -1.42 17.31 10.59
N VAL A 140 -0.80 16.15 10.67
CA VAL A 140 -0.17 15.49 9.51
C VAL A 140 -1.03 14.29 9.14
N LEU A 141 -1.54 14.29 7.91
CA LEU A 141 -2.49 13.31 7.41
C LEU A 141 -1.98 12.72 6.08
N GLY A 142 -2.12 11.42 5.92
CA GLY A 142 -1.91 10.76 4.63
C GLY A 142 -3.22 10.58 3.86
N VAL A 143 -3.12 10.51 2.54
CA VAL A 143 -4.19 10.04 1.67
C VAL A 143 -3.59 9.04 0.69
N VAL A 144 -3.97 7.78 0.85
CA VAL A 144 -3.63 6.74 -0.14
C VAL A 144 -4.58 6.90 -1.33
N THR A 145 -4.04 7.10 -2.52
CA THR A 145 -4.81 7.30 -3.75
C THR A 145 -4.26 6.46 -4.89
N GLY A 146 -5.14 5.95 -5.77
CA GLY A 146 -4.73 5.12 -6.91
C GLY A 146 -3.96 3.85 -6.54
N ASP A 147 -4.22 3.28 -5.38
CA ASP A 147 -3.48 2.16 -4.82
C ASP A 147 -4.41 1.15 -4.12
N SER A 148 -3.88 -0.04 -3.81
CA SER A 148 -4.58 -1.02 -2.99
C SER A 148 -4.28 -0.83 -1.50
N ARG A 149 -5.28 -1.14 -0.65
CA ARG A 149 -5.07 -1.11 0.81
C ARG A 149 -3.94 -2.03 1.26
N SER A 150 -3.79 -3.21 0.64
CA SER A 150 -2.75 -4.18 1.01
C SER A 150 -1.35 -3.65 0.68
N ALA A 151 -1.13 -3.10 -0.52
CA ALA A 151 0.15 -2.56 -0.92
C ALA A 151 0.54 -1.33 -0.07
N ALA A 152 -0.42 -0.42 0.15
CA ALA A 152 -0.22 0.74 1.02
C ALA A 152 0.09 0.34 2.46
N SER A 153 -0.62 -0.67 3.02
CA SER A 153 -0.35 -1.19 4.37
C SER A 153 1.05 -1.80 4.49
N SER A 154 1.46 -2.59 3.49
CA SER A 154 2.79 -3.20 3.48
C SER A 154 3.89 -2.14 3.51
N LEU A 155 3.81 -1.16 2.59
CA LEU A 155 4.79 -0.07 2.56
C LEU A 155 4.80 0.74 3.85
N ALA A 156 3.63 1.07 4.39
CA ALA A 156 3.55 1.83 5.64
C ALA A 156 4.18 1.08 6.82
N ALA A 157 4.00 -0.24 6.88
CA ALA A 157 4.64 -1.07 7.88
C ALA A 157 6.16 -1.10 7.70
N ASP A 158 6.65 -1.27 6.47
CA ASP A 158 8.08 -1.29 6.15
C ASP A 158 8.78 0.02 6.52
N LEU A 159 8.08 1.15 6.36
CA LEU A 159 8.59 2.49 6.66
C LEU A 159 8.21 2.99 8.06
N ALA A 160 7.57 2.18 8.89
CA ALA A 160 7.06 2.53 10.22
C ALA A 160 6.16 3.79 10.22
N ILE A 161 5.32 3.94 9.20
CA ILE A 161 4.39 5.06 9.08
C ILE A 161 3.16 4.81 9.93
N THR A 162 2.89 5.75 10.85
CA THR A 162 1.79 5.64 11.81
C THR A 162 0.85 6.85 11.82
N PHE A 163 1.19 7.94 11.14
CA PHE A 163 0.29 9.10 11.10
C PHE A 163 -1.07 8.74 10.49
N PRO A 164 -2.17 9.40 10.93
CA PRO A 164 -3.52 9.13 10.44
C PRO A 164 -3.57 9.20 8.92
N THR A 165 -4.18 8.21 8.29
CA THR A 165 -4.23 8.09 6.83
C THR A 165 -5.66 7.79 6.38
N MET A 166 -6.09 8.44 5.32
CA MET A 166 -7.37 8.25 4.64
C MET A 166 -7.17 7.43 3.36
N PHE A 167 -8.26 6.95 2.78
CA PHE A 167 -8.24 6.15 1.57
C PHE A 167 -9.14 6.74 0.48
N ASP A 168 -8.53 7.26 -0.57
CA ASP A 168 -9.19 7.83 -1.76
C ASP A 168 -9.27 6.77 -2.86
N ALA A 169 -10.20 5.83 -2.73
CA ALA A 169 -10.33 4.68 -3.62
C ALA A 169 -10.57 5.04 -5.08
N SER A 170 -11.21 6.16 -5.33
CA SER A 170 -11.55 6.66 -6.68
C SER A 170 -10.63 7.77 -7.19
N SER A 171 -9.59 8.09 -6.43
CA SER A 171 -8.64 9.16 -6.72
C SER A 171 -9.30 10.54 -6.94
N GLN A 172 -10.44 10.78 -6.29
CA GLN A 172 -11.21 12.02 -6.45
C GLN A 172 -10.43 13.23 -5.96
N LEU A 173 -9.78 13.12 -4.79
CA LEU A 173 -8.98 14.22 -4.27
C LEU A 173 -7.78 14.49 -5.18
N GLN A 174 -7.06 13.44 -5.58
CA GLN A 174 -5.93 13.58 -6.50
C GLN A 174 -6.35 14.30 -7.78
N HIS A 175 -7.40 13.83 -8.45
CA HIS A 175 -7.88 14.44 -9.71
C HIS A 175 -8.33 15.90 -9.54
N SER A 176 -8.80 16.29 -8.34
CA SER A 176 -9.23 17.66 -8.07
C SER A 176 -8.08 18.62 -7.80
N VAL A 177 -6.90 18.13 -7.40
CA VAL A 177 -5.75 18.97 -7.03
C VAL A 177 -4.60 18.89 -8.02
N ALA A 178 -4.19 17.70 -8.46
CA ALA A 178 -3.16 17.51 -9.47
C ALA A 178 -3.16 16.07 -10.03
N PRO A 179 -2.79 15.87 -11.30
CA PRO A 179 -2.76 14.55 -11.93
C PRO A 179 -1.49 13.73 -11.61
N VAL A 180 -0.64 14.21 -10.71
CA VAL A 180 0.68 13.63 -10.38
C VAL A 180 0.77 13.25 -8.90
N LEU A 181 1.75 12.44 -8.53
CA LEU A 181 2.14 12.15 -7.15
C LEU A 181 3.66 12.35 -7.00
N PRO A 182 4.13 12.72 -5.80
CA PRO A 182 3.35 13.11 -4.62
C PRO A 182 2.69 14.48 -4.76
N VAL A 183 1.69 14.72 -3.92
CA VAL A 183 1.06 16.03 -3.75
C VAL A 183 0.98 16.34 -2.27
N THR A 184 1.43 17.52 -1.86
CA THR A 184 1.27 17.98 -0.48
C THR A 184 0.38 19.21 -0.43
N LEU A 185 -0.69 19.13 0.37
CA LEU A 185 -1.60 20.25 0.61
C LEU A 185 -1.33 20.85 1.98
N PHE A 186 -1.22 22.16 2.05
CA PHE A 186 -1.14 22.93 3.28
C PHE A 186 -2.49 23.62 3.49
N VAL A 187 -3.23 23.16 4.50
CA VAL A 187 -4.63 23.54 4.75
C VAL A 187 -4.72 24.28 6.07
N ASP A 188 -5.37 25.44 6.08
CA ASP A 188 -5.56 26.19 7.33
C ASP A 188 -6.69 25.61 8.20
N ALA A 189 -6.88 26.15 9.40
CA ALA A 189 -7.90 25.71 10.34
C ALA A 189 -9.34 25.87 9.83
N ASN A 190 -9.56 26.68 8.77
CA ASN A 190 -10.85 26.84 8.12
C ASN A 190 -11.06 25.87 6.94
N GLY A 191 -10.11 24.96 6.70
CA GLY A 191 -10.18 24.01 5.59
C GLY A 191 -9.85 24.63 4.23
N VAL A 192 -9.15 25.78 4.22
CA VAL A 192 -8.71 26.42 2.97
C VAL A 192 -7.31 25.97 2.61
N VAL A 193 -7.12 25.53 1.38
CA VAL A 193 -5.78 25.19 0.86
C VAL A 193 -4.99 26.47 0.64
N ARG A 194 -3.95 26.67 1.42
CA ARG A 194 -3.04 27.82 1.33
C ARG A 194 -1.92 27.58 0.36
N HIS A 195 -1.49 26.34 0.20
CA HIS A 195 -0.44 25.94 -0.73
C HIS A 195 -0.62 24.52 -1.20
N ILE A 196 -0.22 24.25 -2.43
CA ILE A 196 -0.09 22.91 -3.01
C ILE A 196 1.34 22.76 -3.48
N ASP A 197 2.06 21.80 -2.93
CA ASP A 197 3.40 21.47 -3.37
C ASP A 197 3.38 20.25 -4.30
N LEU A 198 4.09 20.38 -5.43
CA LEU A 198 4.22 19.38 -6.49
C LEU A 198 5.69 19.14 -6.85
N SER A 199 6.62 19.61 -6.02
CA SER A 199 8.04 19.58 -6.33
C SER A 199 8.69 18.19 -6.22
N GLY A 200 7.93 17.20 -5.76
CA GLY A 200 8.43 15.85 -5.52
C GLY A 200 8.70 15.60 -4.04
N ALA A 201 9.66 14.71 -3.74
CA ALA A 201 9.95 14.32 -2.36
C ALA A 201 10.44 15.49 -1.51
N LEU A 202 9.74 15.78 -0.42
CA LEU A 202 10.04 16.86 0.51
C LEU A 202 10.87 16.37 1.70
N ALA A 203 11.96 17.08 2.00
CA ALA A 203 12.73 16.89 3.22
C ALA A 203 12.03 17.54 4.43
N LEU A 204 12.32 17.07 5.64
CA LEU A 204 11.71 17.57 6.87
C LEU A 204 11.89 19.10 7.04
N SER A 205 13.09 19.62 6.81
CA SER A 205 13.35 21.07 6.92
C SER A 205 12.49 21.88 5.97
N THR A 206 12.31 21.39 4.72
CA THR A 206 11.43 22.03 3.74
C THR A 206 9.96 21.98 4.19
N LEU A 207 9.51 20.84 4.74
CA LEU A 207 8.17 20.72 5.31
C LEU A 207 7.94 21.69 6.45
N GLU A 208 8.89 21.83 7.37
CA GLU A 208 8.82 22.77 8.50
C GLU A 208 8.77 24.23 8.01
N ASP A 209 9.57 24.60 7.01
CA ASP A 209 9.57 25.92 6.39
C ASP A 209 8.22 26.22 5.72
N LEU A 210 7.69 25.29 4.93
CA LEU A 210 6.39 25.44 4.26
C LEU A 210 5.23 25.51 5.26
N VAL A 211 5.27 24.74 6.34
CA VAL A 211 4.30 24.84 7.46
C VAL A 211 4.33 26.24 8.08
N HIS A 212 5.51 26.74 8.38
CA HIS A 212 5.65 28.10 8.92
C HIS A 212 5.16 29.15 7.92
N GLN A 213 5.59 29.06 6.67
CA GLN A 213 5.27 30.04 5.61
C GLN A 213 3.78 30.11 5.31
N HIS A 214 3.11 28.97 5.18
CA HIS A 214 1.74 28.92 4.68
C HIS A 214 0.69 28.75 5.75
N LEU A 215 1.05 28.23 6.92
CA LEU A 215 0.12 27.98 8.03
C LEU A 215 0.43 28.84 9.28
N GLY A 216 1.58 29.52 9.30
CA GLY A 216 1.99 30.34 10.45
C GLY A 216 2.36 29.54 11.70
N VAL A 217 2.61 28.22 11.55
CA VAL A 217 2.90 27.31 12.66
C VAL A 217 4.40 27.03 12.72
N VAL A 218 4.98 27.22 13.89
CA VAL A 218 6.37 26.82 14.18
C VAL A 218 6.36 25.42 14.80
N VAL A 219 6.94 24.46 14.08
CA VAL A 219 7.19 23.10 14.60
C VAL A 219 8.46 23.14 15.45
N PRO A 220 8.46 22.58 16.67
CA PRO A 220 9.61 22.64 17.59
C PRO A 220 10.75 21.70 17.18
#